data_4e2dd0c2befc780e21f3fcab4fe69e09
#
_entry.id   4e2dd0c2befc780e21f3fcab4fe69e09
#
_cell.length_a   1.000
_cell.length_b   1.000
_cell.length_c   1.000
_cell.angle_alpha   90.00
_cell.angle_beta   90.00
_cell.angle_gamma   90.00
#
_symmetry.space_group_name_H-M   'P 1'
#
loop_
_entity.id
_entity.type
_entity.pdbx_description
1 polymer ?
#
loop_
_entity_poly.entity_id
_entity_poly.type
_entity_poly.pdbx_seq_one_letter_code
_entity_poly.pdbx_strand_id
1 'polypeptide(L)'
;MESTVEIAVQVNGKVKARLKVAADIDAAAAIAAAKADPAVAAALEGKQVVKEIYVKGRLVNLAVKADPSSALPESFFKKSFKKG
;
A
#
# COMPACT_ATOMS: atom_id res chain seq x y z
N MET A 1 -2.72 19.63 23.04
CA MET A 1 -3.75 18.81 22.69
C MET A 1 -3.49 18.11 21.43
N GLU A 2 -3.88 16.88 21.34
CA GLU A 2 -3.66 16.13 20.18
C GLU A 2 -4.88 16.03 19.36
N SER A 3 -4.76 16.22 18.09
CA SER A 3 -5.85 16.00 17.17
C SER A 3 -5.48 14.86 16.29
N THR A 4 -6.21 13.78 16.38
CA THR A 4 -5.97 12.63 15.51
C THR A 4 -7.25 12.27 14.80
N VAL A 5 -7.12 11.68 13.64
CA VAL A 5 -8.25 11.21 12.86
C VAL A 5 -8.00 9.78 12.45
N GLU A 6 -9.06 9.07 12.28
CA GLU A 6 -8.97 7.70 11.80
C GLU A 6 -9.20 7.74 10.31
N ILE A 7 -8.26 7.21 9.55
CA ILE A 7 -8.41 7.15 8.11
C ILE A 7 -8.48 5.70 7.70
N ALA A 8 -9.24 5.43 6.65
CA ALA A 8 -9.32 4.10 6.10
C ALA A 8 -8.26 3.96 5.03
N VAL A 9 -7.55 2.85 5.03
CA VAL A 9 -6.59 2.57 3.98
C VAL A 9 -7.22 1.58 3.03
N GLN A 10 -7.35 1.98 1.80
CA GLN A 10 -7.99 1.16 0.78
C GLN A 10 -6.97 0.74 -0.25
N VAL A 11 -7.11 -0.48 -0.73
CA VAL A 11 -6.30 -0.97 -1.83
C VAL A 11 -7.28 -1.35 -2.92
N ASN A 12 -7.21 -0.68 -4.05
CA ASN A 12 -8.12 -0.86 -5.18
C ASN A 12 -9.59 -0.67 -4.75
N GLY A 13 -9.80 0.30 -3.85
CA GLY A 13 -11.14 0.61 -3.40
C GLY A 13 -11.67 -0.26 -2.28
N LYS A 14 -10.87 -1.20 -1.79
CA LYS A 14 -11.30 -2.07 -0.68
C LYS A 14 -10.55 -1.69 0.58
N VAL A 15 -11.25 -1.47 1.65
CA VAL A 15 -10.64 -1.10 2.92
C VAL A 15 -9.85 -2.29 3.46
N LYS A 16 -8.56 -2.09 3.66
CA LYS A 16 -7.70 -3.13 4.19
C LYS A 16 -7.29 -2.86 5.63
N ALA A 17 -7.26 -1.61 6.01
CA ALA A 17 -6.82 -1.25 7.35
C ALA A 17 -7.36 0.12 7.71
N ARG A 18 -7.25 0.47 8.96
CA ARG A 18 -7.57 1.81 9.43
C ARG A 18 -6.44 2.27 10.30
N LEU A 19 -6.08 3.52 10.17
CA LEU A 19 -4.98 4.08 10.91
C LEU A 19 -5.42 5.33 11.62
N LYS A 20 -4.84 5.58 12.78
CA LYS A 20 -5.03 6.84 13.45
C LYS A 20 -3.79 7.67 13.19
N VAL A 21 -3.99 8.83 12.65
CA VAL A 21 -2.89 9.72 12.30
C VAL A 21 -3.21 11.13 12.76
N ALA A 22 -2.22 11.98 12.82
CA ALA A 22 -2.44 13.37 13.18
C ALA A 22 -3.35 14.00 12.14
N ALA A 23 -4.25 14.85 12.61
CA ALA A 23 -5.21 15.49 11.71
C ALA A 23 -4.54 16.34 10.66
N ASP A 24 -3.35 16.85 10.95
CA ASP A 24 -2.62 17.69 10.03
C ASP A 24 -1.50 16.94 9.30
N ILE A 25 -1.54 15.63 9.30
CA ILE A 25 -0.52 14.82 8.64
C ILE A 25 -0.48 15.11 7.15
N ASP A 26 0.68 15.09 6.56
CA ASP A 26 0.84 15.30 5.14
C ASP A 26 0.43 14.09 4.38
N ALA A 27 0.13 14.25 3.12
CA ALA A 27 -0.21 13.13 2.23
C ALA A 27 0.93 12.11 2.19
N ALA A 28 2.15 12.57 2.06
CA ALA A 28 3.29 11.68 1.99
C ALA A 28 3.42 10.85 3.27
N ALA A 29 3.26 11.48 4.41
CA ALA A 29 3.37 10.80 5.68
C ALA A 29 2.22 9.82 5.89
N ALA A 30 1.02 10.20 5.50
CA ALA A 30 -0.15 9.33 5.61
C ALA A 30 0.01 8.10 4.73
N ILE A 31 0.49 8.27 3.54
CA ILE A 31 0.69 7.18 2.61
C ILE A 31 1.81 6.27 3.12
N ALA A 32 2.87 6.85 3.65
CA ALA A 32 3.96 6.05 4.20
C ALA A 32 3.47 5.22 5.39
N ALA A 33 2.67 5.83 6.25
CA ALA A 33 2.11 5.10 7.37
C ALA A 33 1.19 3.97 6.90
N ALA A 34 0.42 4.23 5.86
CA ALA A 34 -0.45 3.21 5.30
C ALA A 34 0.35 2.04 4.77
N LYS A 35 1.42 2.32 4.06
CA LYS A 35 2.24 1.25 3.49
C LYS A 35 2.98 0.46 4.56
N ALA A 36 3.21 1.06 5.71
CA ALA A 36 3.88 0.39 6.80
C ALA A 36 2.97 -0.56 7.57
N ASP A 37 1.68 -0.46 7.37
CA ASP A 37 0.73 -1.33 8.08
C ASP A 37 0.87 -2.76 7.55
N PRO A 38 0.98 -3.76 8.41
CA PRO A 38 1.17 -5.14 7.95
C PRO A 38 0.04 -5.64 7.06
N ALA A 39 -1.20 -5.25 7.34
CA ALA A 39 -2.32 -5.69 6.53
C ALA A 39 -2.23 -5.09 5.13
N VAL A 40 -1.83 -3.83 5.06
CA VAL A 40 -1.68 -3.16 3.78
C VAL A 40 -0.46 -3.70 3.05
N ALA A 41 0.63 -3.91 3.77
CA ALA A 41 1.84 -4.45 3.16
C ALA A 41 1.56 -5.82 2.55
N ALA A 42 0.79 -6.63 3.24
CA ALA A 42 0.42 -7.94 2.70
C ALA A 42 -0.42 -7.80 1.43
N ALA A 43 -1.31 -6.82 1.42
CA ALA A 43 -2.13 -6.57 0.24
C ALA A 43 -1.33 -6.05 -0.93
N LEU A 44 -0.22 -5.39 -0.65
CA LEU A 44 0.63 -4.84 -1.70
C LEU A 44 1.69 -5.82 -2.18
N GLU A 45 1.84 -6.91 -1.47
CA GLU A 45 2.88 -7.87 -1.79
C GLU A 45 2.67 -8.45 -3.18
N GLY A 46 3.67 -8.45 -4.00
CA GLY A 46 3.58 -8.93 -5.36
C GLY A 46 2.84 -7.98 -6.30
N LYS A 47 2.60 -6.76 -5.86
CA LYS A 47 1.89 -5.78 -6.66
C LYS A 47 2.64 -4.47 -6.69
N GLN A 48 2.35 -3.67 -7.69
CA GLN A 48 2.98 -2.39 -7.85
C GLN A 48 1.96 -1.30 -7.62
N VAL A 49 2.29 -0.35 -6.78
CA VAL A 49 1.40 0.78 -6.54
C VAL A 49 1.52 1.73 -7.70
N VAL A 50 0.45 1.94 -8.42
CA VAL A 50 0.45 2.80 -9.59
C VAL A 50 -0.14 4.16 -9.30
N LYS A 51 -0.89 4.29 -8.21
CA LYS A 51 -1.46 5.57 -7.85
C LYS A 51 -1.70 5.62 -6.36
N GLU A 52 -1.47 6.77 -5.76
CA GLU A 52 -1.69 6.98 -4.34
C GLU A 52 -2.57 8.20 -4.20
N ILE A 53 -3.65 8.08 -3.48
CA ILE A 53 -4.56 9.18 -3.27
C ILE A 53 -4.76 9.31 -1.78
N TYR A 54 -4.64 10.51 -1.26
CA TYR A 54 -4.91 10.79 0.14
C TYR A 54 -6.03 11.81 0.22
N VAL A 55 -7.06 11.49 0.95
CA VAL A 55 -8.11 12.44 1.24
C VAL A 55 -7.96 12.81 2.71
N LYS A 56 -7.60 14.04 2.97
CA LYS A 56 -7.23 14.49 4.29
C LYS A 56 -8.33 14.19 5.29
N GLY A 57 -7.95 13.52 6.37
CA GLY A 57 -8.88 13.19 7.42
C GLY A 57 -9.91 12.13 7.08
N ARG A 58 -9.77 11.49 5.93
CA ARG A 58 -10.78 10.53 5.49
C ARG A 58 -10.19 9.19 5.11
N LEU A 59 -9.38 9.14 4.07
CA LEU A 59 -8.87 7.87 3.61
C LEU A 59 -7.61 8.00 2.79
N VAL A 60 -6.93 6.89 2.66
CA VAL A 60 -5.84 6.75 1.71
C VAL A 60 -6.25 5.62 0.77
N ASN A 61 -6.19 5.87 -0.51
CA ASN A 61 -6.52 4.85 -1.50
C ASN A 61 -5.27 4.55 -2.33
N LEU A 62 -4.86 3.30 -2.33
CA LEU A 62 -3.70 2.87 -3.07
C LEU A 62 -4.18 2.02 -4.22
N ALA A 63 -4.03 2.52 -5.41
CA ALA A 63 -4.37 1.75 -6.60
C ALA A 63 -3.16 0.91 -6.97
N VAL A 64 -3.32 -0.38 -7.05
CA VAL A 64 -2.22 -1.29 -7.34
C VAL A 64 -2.56 -2.16 -8.51
N LYS A 65 -1.52 -2.68 -9.14
CA LYS A 65 -1.67 -3.53 -10.27
C LYS A 65 -0.76 -4.71 -10.05
N ALA A 66 -1.22 -5.88 -10.44
CA ALA A 66 -0.40 -7.07 -10.30
C ALA A 66 0.86 -6.91 -11.12
N ASP A 67 1.99 -7.16 -10.52
CA ASP A 67 3.26 -7.07 -11.20
C ASP A 67 3.30 -8.23 -12.19
N PRO A 68 3.55 -8.00 -13.45
CA PRO A 68 3.65 -9.08 -14.41
C PRO A 68 4.64 -10.15 -14.00
N SER A 69 5.72 -9.76 -13.33
CA SER A 69 6.69 -10.76 -12.91
C SER A 69 6.16 -11.61 -11.79
N SER A 70 5.23 -11.12 -11.01
CA SER A 70 4.66 -11.92 -9.94
C SER A 70 3.64 -12.92 -10.45
N ALA A 71 3.22 -12.79 -11.68
CA ALA A 71 2.32 -13.76 -12.26
C ALA A 71 3.06 -15.03 -12.68
N LEU A 72 4.38 -15.00 -12.73
CA LEU A 72 5.16 -16.16 -13.13
C LEU A 72 5.74 -16.84 -11.89
N PRO A 73 5.93 -18.15 -11.96
CA PRO A 73 6.52 -18.82 -10.83
C PRO A 73 7.94 -18.35 -10.62
N GLU A 74 8.30 -18.18 -9.36
CA GLU A 74 9.59 -17.74 -9.05
C GLU A 74 10.65 -18.64 -9.56
N SER A 75 10.42 -19.92 -9.53
CA SER A 75 11.37 -20.88 -10.01
C SER A 75 11.68 -20.70 -11.48
N PHE A 76 10.72 -20.20 -12.23
CA PHE A 76 10.92 -19.93 -13.63
C PHE A 76 12.00 -18.88 -13.80
N PHE A 77 11.90 -17.80 -13.07
CA PHE A 77 12.86 -16.76 -13.16
C PHE A 77 14.19 -17.16 -12.63
N LYS A 78 14.25 -17.86 -11.56
CA LYS A 78 15.49 -18.24 -11.00
C LYS A 78 16.27 -19.12 -11.91
N LYS A 79 15.61 -19.98 -12.60
CA LYS A 79 16.28 -20.80 -13.51
C LYS A 79 16.88 -20.06 -14.61
N SER A 80 16.19 -19.11 -15.13
CA SER A 80 16.71 -18.36 -16.22
C SER A 80 17.82 -17.50 -15.82
N PHE A 81 17.82 -17.05 -14.57
CA PHE A 81 18.74 -16.17 -14.17
C PHE A 81 19.94 -16.64 -13.71
N LYS A 82 19.89 -17.56 -13.33
CA LYS A 82 20.86 -17.99 -12.65
C LYS A 82 21.94 -18.26 -13.27
N LYS A 83 21.97 -17.94 -13.62
CA LYS A 83 22.83 -17.98 -14.06
C LYS A 83 23.64 -18.06 -13.42
N GLY A 84 23.13 -18.17 -13.32
CA GLY A 84 23.95 -18.38 -12.78
C GLY A 84 23.96 -18.39 -11.75
#